data_4dd9f7bce35d583be2daa869f6bdbb01
#
_entry.id   4dd9f7bce35d583be2daa869f6bdbb01
#
_cell.length_a   1.000
_cell.length_b   1.000
_cell.length_c   1.000
_cell.angle_alpha   90.00
_cell.angle_beta   90.00
_cell.angle_gamma   90.00
#
_symmetry.space_group_name_H-M   'P 1'
#
loop_
_entity.id
_entity.type
_entity.pdbx_description
1 polymer ?
#
loop_
_entity_poly.entity_id
_entity_poly.type
_entity_poly.pdbx_seq_one_letter_code
_entity_poly.pdbx_strand_id
1 'polypeptide(L)'
;MTSQSPKRPAYLLISDSLREKIACHELAPGQRLPTERELVQEFHVARMTVRHALDILEVEGLIDRRRGRSGGTYVRTVAPTLSLTSKEGITTQLREQGHDTVVQVVSVNKEPVVKGAAAVLAVDDSTLAWEIKRLYFVDDAPVALSRYTIPAAMVPDLDQRDLHESIMEVLAGYNLKPAFTRENTSAATARMEEQKLLQVSRSHPLLRFVWLLKDEAGRAIAHIEASLRSDIVNVEVIMGDEPAPEPSTSRGAGENT
;
A
#
# COMPACT_ATOMS: atom_id res chain seq x y z
N MET A 1 -33.53 -40.58 -24.21
CA MET A 1 -33.28 -40.22 -22.79
C MET A 1 -32.32 -39.05 -22.78
N THR A 2 -32.86 -37.84 -22.70
CA THR A 2 -32.08 -36.61 -22.70
C THR A 2 -31.50 -36.38 -21.29
N SER A 3 -30.19 -36.56 -21.15
CA SER A 3 -29.44 -36.26 -19.95
C SER A 3 -29.48 -34.74 -19.71
N GLN A 4 -30.32 -34.28 -18.77
CA GLN A 4 -30.26 -32.93 -18.28
C GLN A 4 -29.02 -32.83 -17.40
N SER A 5 -28.00 -32.08 -17.86
CA SER A 5 -26.90 -31.65 -17.01
C SER A 5 -27.45 -30.97 -15.75
N PRO A 6 -26.93 -31.24 -14.55
CA PRO A 6 -27.42 -30.65 -13.32
C PRO A 6 -27.34 -29.13 -13.41
N LYS A 7 -28.48 -28.47 -13.33
CA LYS A 7 -28.60 -27.02 -13.39
C LYS A 7 -27.78 -26.43 -12.21
N ARG A 8 -26.73 -25.68 -12.53
CA ARG A 8 -25.84 -25.08 -11.52
C ARG A 8 -26.67 -24.28 -10.50
N PRO A 9 -26.46 -24.42 -9.19
CA PRO A 9 -27.25 -23.73 -8.16
C PRO A 9 -27.20 -22.20 -8.34
N ALA A 10 -28.35 -21.55 -8.18
CA ALA A 10 -28.49 -20.11 -8.43
C ALA A 10 -27.57 -19.24 -7.54
N TYR A 11 -27.31 -19.67 -6.30
CA TYR A 11 -26.40 -18.94 -5.42
C TYR A 11 -24.94 -18.94 -5.92
N LEU A 12 -24.49 -20.00 -6.61
CA LEU A 12 -23.16 -20.01 -7.26
C LEU A 12 -23.09 -19.08 -8.46
N LEU A 13 -24.18 -18.98 -9.25
CA LEU A 13 -24.21 -18.04 -10.37
C LEU A 13 -24.15 -16.59 -9.88
N ILE A 14 -24.81 -16.27 -8.78
CA ILE A 14 -24.77 -14.94 -8.15
C ILE A 14 -23.38 -14.65 -7.59
N SER A 15 -22.79 -15.58 -6.83
CA SER A 15 -21.43 -15.37 -6.28
C SER A 15 -20.39 -15.21 -7.38
N ASP A 16 -20.48 -15.99 -8.47
CA ASP A 16 -19.57 -15.87 -9.61
C ASP A 16 -19.72 -14.51 -10.32
N SER A 17 -20.95 -14.07 -10.57
CA SER A 17 -21.22 -12.77 -11.20
C SER A 17 -20.68 -11.60 -10.37
N LEU A 18 -20.90 -11.62 -9.04
CA LEU A 18 -20.40 -10.58 -8.16
C LEU A 18 -18.87 -10.63 -8.04
N ARG A 19 -18.27 -11.83 -8.02
CA ARG A 19 -16.82 -12.03 -8.03
C ARG A 19 -16.19 -11.46 -9.29
N GLU A 20 -16.80 -11.68 -10.44
CA GLU A 20 -16.35 -11.12 -11.71
C GLU A 20 -16.42 -9.59 -11.72
N LYS A 21 -17.52 -8.99 -11.24
CA LYS A 21 -17.67 -7.54 -11.10
C LYS A 21 -16.62 -6.93 -10.16
N ILE A 22 -16.24 -7.63 -9.10
CA ILE A 22 -15.15 -7.22 -8.20
C ILE A 22 -13.80 -7.35 -8.90
N ALA A 23 -13.54 -8.46 -9.57
CA ALA A 23 -12.27 -8.72 -10.25
C ALA A 23 -12.00 -7.75 -11.41
N CYS A 24 -13.04 -7.34 -12.16
CA CYS A 24 -12.91 -6.35 -13.24
C CYS A 24 -13.06 -4.90 -12.77
N HIS A 25 -13.11 -4.64 -11.46
CA HIS A 25 -13.26 -3.32 -10.83
C HIS A 25 -14.58 -2.58 -11.19
N GLU A 26 -15.58 -3.27 -11.70
CA GLU A 26 -16.94 -2.70 -11.82
C GLU A 26 -17.53 -2.41 -10.43
N LEU A 27 -17.18 -3.23 -9.43
CA LEU A 27 -17.39 -2.98 -8.01
C LEU A 27 -16.02 -2.73 -7.38
N ALA A 28 -15.69 -1.46 -7.14
CA ALA A 28 -14.39 -1.06 -6.61
C ALA A 28 -14.21 -1.47 -5.13
N PRO A 29 -12.98 -1.66 -4.63
CA PRO A 29 -12.70 -1.86 -3.21
C PRO A 29 -13.35 -0.76 -2.34
N GLY A 30 -13.99 -1.15 -1.23
CA GLY A 30 -14.73 -0.22 -0.36
C GLY A 30 -16.09 0.20 -0.88
N GLN A 31 -16.44 -0.09 -2.12
CA GLN A 31 -17.74 0.22 -2.68
C GLN A 31 -18.84 -0.62 -2.03
N ARG A 32 -20.00 0.00 -1.84
CA ARG A 32 -21.18 -0.70 -1.33
C ARG A 32 -21.79 -1.55 -2.43
N LEU A 33 -22.01 -2.83 -2.16
CA LEU A 33 -22.78 -3.72 -3.03
C LEU A 33 -24.25 -3.31 -3.05
N PRO A 34 -24.99 -3.67 -4.12
CA PRO A 34 -26.45 -3.60 -4.12
C PRO A 34 -27.01 -4.32 -2.89
N THR A 35 -28.10 -3.80 -2.34
CA THR A 35 -28.76 -4.40 -1.18
C THR A 35 -29.31 -5.81 -1.50
N GLU A 36 -29.50 -6.64 -0.47
CA GLU A 36 -30.14 -7.96 -0.65
C GLU A 36 -31.45 -7.87 -1.46
N ARG A 37 -32.21 -6.78 -1.27
CA ARG A 37 -33.48 -6.55 -1.98
C ARG A 37 -33.26 -6.27 -3.46
N GLU A 38 -32.27 -5.47 -3.80
CA GLU A 38 -31.91 -5.16 -5.20
C GLU A 38 -31.38 -6.40 -5.90
N LEU A 39 -30.52 -7.18 -5.25
CA LEU A 39 -30.00 -8.45 -5.78
C LEU A 39 -31.12 -9.49 -5.99
N VAL A 40 -32.12 -9.57 -5.09
CA VAL A 40 -33.31 -10.41 -5.28
C VAL A 40 -34.07 -10.00 -6.55
N GLN A 41 -34.20 -8.71 -6.80
CA GLN A 41 -34.89 -8.18 -7.99
C GLN A 41 -34.04 -8.42 -9.27
N GLU A 42 -32.71 -8.19 -9.21
CA GLU A 42 -31.80 -8.35 -10.35
C GLU A 42 -31.72 -9.82 -10.81
N PHE A 43 -31.57 -10.74 -9.86
CA PHE A 43 -31.38 -12.18 -10.16
C PHE A 43 -32.67 -13.00 -10.15
N HIS A 44 -33.83 -12.41 -9.83
CA HIS A 44 -35.13 -13.08 -9.74
C HIS A 44 -35.12 -14.36 -8.89
N VAL A 45 -34.48 -14.32 -7.70
CA VAL A 45 -34.33 -15.47 -6.79
C VAL A 45 -34.87 -15.17 -5.40
N ALA A 46 -34.99 -16.21 -4.58
CA ALA A 46 -35.38 -16.05 -3.18
C ALA A 46 -34.27 -15.34 -2.37
N ARG A 47 -34.67 -14.57 -1.35
CA ARG A 47 -33.72 -13.83 -0.48
C ARG A 47 -32.66 -14.72 0.16
N MET A 48 -33.02 -15.95 0.56
CA MET A 48 -32.06 -16.91 1.14
C MET A 48 -30.97 -17.32 0.13
N THR A 49 -31.30 -17.38 -1.17
CA THR A 49 -30.34 -17.69 -2.23
C THR A 49 -29.29 -16.56 -2.36
N VAL A 50 -29.74 -15.29 -2.31
CA VAL A 50 -28.84 -14.13 -2.30
C VAL A 50 -27.97 -14.13 -1.06
N ARG A 51 -28.54 -14.39 0.13
CA ARG A 51 -27.75 -14.45 1.38
C ARG A 51 -26.68 -15.52 1.32
N HIS A 52 -27.02 -16.71 0.81
CA HIS A 52 -26.04 -17.78 0.65
C HIS A 52 -24.88 -17.39 -0.32
N ALA A 53 -25.20 -16.72 -1.43
CA ALA A 53 -24.19 -16.19 -2.33
C ALA A 53 -23.26 -15.18 -1.65
N LEU A 54 -23.83 -14.27 -0.86
CA LEU A 54 -23.06 -13.29 -0.11
C LEU A 54 -22.26 -13.93 1.04
N ASP A 55 -22.78 -15.00 1.69
CA ASP A 55 -22.03 -15.74 2.71
C ASP A 55 -20.77 -16.40 2.12
N ILE A 56 -20.86 -16.91 0.88
CA ILE A 56 -19.69 -17.45 0.16
C ILE A 56 -18.64 -16.36 -0.07
N LEU A 57 -19.04 -15.21 -0.61
CA LEU A 57 -18.11 -14.09 -0.88
C LEU A 57 -17.48 -13.53 0.41
N GLU A 58 -18.23 -13.55 1.52
CA GLU A 58 -17.72 -13.13 2.83
C GLU A 58 -16.68 -14.13 3.38
N VAL A 59 -16.92 -15.44 3.23
CA VAL A 59 -15.97 -16.51 3.59
C VAL A 59 -14.72 -16.46 2.71
N GLU A 60 -14.87 -16.14 1.43
CA GLU A 60 -13.76 -15.91 0.49
C GLU A 60 -13.00 -14.62 0.78
N GLY A 61 -13.50 -13.77 1.69
CA GLY A 61 -12.86 -12.51 2.04
C GLY A 61 -12.99 -11.42 0.99
N LEU A 62 -13.93 -11.53 0.06
CA LEU A 62 -14.15 -10.54 -1.00
C LEU A 62 -15.07 -9.39 -0.57
N ILE A 63 -15.89 -9.62 0.47
CA ILE A 63 -16.84 -8.62 0.99
C ILE A 63 -16.85 -8.60 2.51
N ASP A 64 -17.25 -7.45 3.07
CA ASP A 64 -17.51 -7.24 4.50
C ASP A 64 -18.97 -6.83 4.73
N ARG A 65 -19.62 -7.41 5.76
CA ARG A 65 -20.96 -7.01 6.18
C ARG A 65 -20.91 -6.17 7.44
N ARG A 66 -21.41 -4.94 7.34
CA ARG A 66 -21.46 -4.01 8.47
C ARG A 66 -22.88 -3.91 9.00
N ARG A 67 -23.06 -3.95 10.33
CA ARG A 67 -24.35 -3.77 11.01
C ARG A 67 -24.51 -2.32 11.44
N GLY A 68 -25.76 -1.89 11.65
CA GLY A 68 -26.08 -0.55 12.18
C GLY A 68 -26.65 0.41 11.13
N ARG A 69 -26.71 1.70 11.53
CA ARG A 69 -27.38 2.78 10.74
C ARG A 69 -26.71 3.03 9.37
N SER A 70 -25.42 2.82 9.29
CA SER A 70 -24.61 2.83 8.05
C SER A 70 -24.29 1.42 7.55
N GLY A 71 -25.08 0.43 7.96
CA GLY A 71 -24.88 -0.96 7.61
C GLY A 71 -25.02 -1.23 6.11
N GLY A 72 -24.46 -2.36 5.66
CA GLY A 72 -24.49 -2.80 4.27
C GLY A 72 -23.44 -3.85 3.99
N THR A 73 -23.44 -4.33 2.77
CA THR A 73 -22.39 -5.19 2.24
C THR A 73 -21.46 -4.34 1.39
N TYR A 74 -20.17 -4.45 1.61
CA TYR A 74 -19.14 -3.67 0.92
C TYR A 74 -18.09 -4.60 0.34
N VAL A 75 -17.52 -4.25 -0.81
CA VAL A 75 -16.33 -4.92 -1.33
C VAL A 75 -15.23 -4.76 -0.30
N ARG A 76 -14.59 -5.87 0.07
CA ARG A 76 -13.50 -5.81 1.04
C ARG A 76 -12.36 -4.98 0.49
N THR A 77 -11.93 -4.03 1.27
CA THR A 77 -10.70 -3.31 1.00
C THR A 77 -9.57 -4.15 1.58
N VAL A 78 -8.82 -4.82 0.75
CA VAL A 78 -7.51 -5.33 1.17
C VAL A 78 -6.67 -4.07 1.30
N ALA A 79 -6.29 -3.71 2.50
CA ALA A 79 -5.39 -2.58 2.69
C ALA A 79 -4.11 -2.85 1.88
N PRO A 80 -3.67 -1.91 1.03
CA PRO A 80 -2.45 -2.08 0.28
C PRO A 80 -1.29 -2.38 1.23
N THR A 81 -0.36 -3.21 0.79
CA THR A 81 0.74 -3.66 1.63
C THR A 81 2.07 -3.17 1.06
N LEU A 82 2.88 -2.56 1.92
CA LEU A 82 4.23 -2.13 1.60
C LEU A 82 5.23 -3.12 2.17
N SER A 83 6.05 -3.71 1.31
CA SER A 83 7.18 -4.53 1.73
C SER A 83 8.40 -3.63 2.00
N LEU A 84 8.91 -3.67 3.23
CA LEU A 84 10.12 -2.92 3.60
C LEU A 84 11.39 -3.57 3.04
N THR A 85 11.32 -4.81 2.61
CA THR A 85 12.44 -5.55 2.00
C THR A 85 12.53 -5.34 0.49
N SER A 86 11.48 -4.77 -0.13
CA SER A 86 11.50 -4.43 -1.55
C SER A 86 12.50 -3.31 -1.85
N LYS A 87 13.16 -3.40 -3.00
CA LYS A 87 14.00 -2.33 -3.54
C LYS A 87 13.18 -1.26 -4.26
N GLU A 88 11.89 -1.54 -4.49
CA GLU A 88 10.97 -0.65 -5.17
C GLU A 88 10.42 0.40 -4.21
N GLY A 89 10.19 1.60 -4.75
CA GLY A 89 9.59 2.69 -3.99
C GLY A 89 8.13 2.42 -3.63
N ILE A 90 7.62 3.15 -2.64
CA ILE A 90 6.23 3.06 -2.14
C ILE A 90 5.21 3.12 -3.29
N THR A 91 5.36 4.08 -4.21
CA THR A 91 4.43 4.30 -5.31
C THR A 91 4.39 3.13 -6.29
N THR A 92 5.55 2.53 -6.60
CA THR A 92 5.65 1.38 -7.51
C THR A 92 4.93 0.18 -6.91
N GLN A 93 5.25 -0.17 -5.66
CA GLN A 93 4.61 -1.31 -4.97
C GLN A 93 3.08 -1.18 -4.91
N LEU A 94 2.56 0.03 -4.69
CA LEU A 94 1.13 0.25 -4.58
C LEU A 94 0.43 0.26 -5.94
N ARG A 95 1.09 0.78 -6.99
CA ARG A 95 0.57 0.72 -8.37
C ARG A 95 0.48 -0.72 -8.88
N GLU A 96 1.45 -1.57 -8.56
CA GLU A 96 1.43 -2.98 -8.90
C GLU A 96 0.28 -3.75 -8.24
N GLN A 97 -0.18 -3.27 -7.08
CA GLN A 97 -1.37 -3.78 -6.39
C GLN A 97 -2.68 -3.18 -6.95
N GLY A 98 -2.61 -2.33 -8.00
CA GLY A 98 -3.78 -1.75 -8.66
C GLY A 98 -4.30 -0.47 -8.04
N HIS A 99 -3.55 0.16 -7.12
CA HIS A 99 -3.94 1.43 -6.50
C HIS A 99 -3.49 2.64 -7.31
N ASP A 100 -4.32 3.67 -7.39
CA ASP A 100 -3.89 4.97 -7.89
C ASP A 100 -3.00 5.66 -6.85
N THR A 101 -1.83 6.12 -7.29
CA THR A 101 -0.84 6.72 -6.40
C THR A 101 -0.35 8.05 -6.93
N VAL A 102 -0.41 9.06 -6.08
CA VAL A 102 0.09 10.40 -6.37
C VAL A 102 1.12 10.81 -5.33
N VAL A 103 2.19 11.45 -5.78
CA VAL A 103 3.20 12.08 -4.91
C VAL A 103 3.11 13.59 -5.08
N GLN A 104 2.88 14.28 -3.97
CA GLN A 104 2.94 15.74 -3.91
C GLN A 104 4.24 16.16 -3.23
N VAL A 105 5.05 16.97 -3.91
CA VAL A 105 6.21 17.64 -3.30
C VAL A 105 5.69 18.81 -2.48
N VAL A 106 5.80 18.72 -1.17
CA VAL A 106 5.31 19.75 -0.22
C VAL A 106 6.28 20.90 -0.11
N SER A 107 7.57 20.60 -0.02
CA SER A 107 8.65 21.60 0.03
C SER A 107 9.99 21.01 -0.39
N VAL A 108 10.85 21.89 -0.94
CA VAL A 108 12.26 21.62 -1.25
C VAL A 108 13.06 22.81 -0.73
N ASN A 109 13.90 22.60 0.27
CA ASN A 109 14.69 23.66 0.88
C ASN A 109 16.16 23.24 0.94
N LYS A 110 17.07 24.21 0.78
CA LYS A 110 18.51 24.01 0.95
C LYS A 110 18.98 24.85 2.13
N GLU A 111 19.18 24.20 3.27
CA GLU A 111 19.44 24.83 4.55
C GLU A 111 20.53 24.08 5.33
N PRO A 112 21.13 24.70 6.36
CA PRO A 112 21.99 23.96 7.29
C PRO A 112 21.23 22.79 7.91
N VAL A 113 21.89 21.63 7.98
CA VAL A 113 21.27 20.42 8.49
C VAL A 113 20.88 20.58 9.97
N VAL A 114 19.69 20.12 10.34
CA VAL A 114 19.26 20.15 11.76
C VAL A 114 20.11 19.19 12.60
N LYS A 115 20.44 19.59 13.85
CA LYS A 115 21.39 18.86 14.73
C LYS A 115 21.12 17.36 14.83
N GLY A 116 19.86 16.93 14.91
CA GLY A 116 19.53 15.51 14.97
C GLY A 116 19.94 14.74 13.72
N ALA A 117 19.69 15.29 12.53
CA ALA A 117 20.08 14.71 11.26
C ALA A 117 21.60 14.81 11.01
N ALA A 118 22.24 15.92 11.45
CA ALA A 118 23.69 16.09 11.35
C ALA A 118 24.46 14.96 12.07
N ALA A 119 24.04 14.63 13.27
CA ALA A 119 24.64 13.53 14.04
C ALA A 119 24.47 12.18 13.36
N VAL A 120 23.29 11.92 12.75
CA VAL A 120 23.01 10.66 12.04
C VAL A 120 23.79 10.56 10.73
N LEU A 121 23.88 11.68 10.00
CA LEU A 121 24.62 11.78 8.74
C LEU A 121 26.17 11.87 8.95
N ALA A 122 26.61 12.06 10.19
CA ALA A 122 28.00 12.30 10.56
C ALA A 122 28.63 13.50 9.79
N VAL A 123 27.89 14.61 9.76
CA VAL A 123 28.31 15.87 9.15
C VAL A 123 28.23 17.02 10.18
N ASP A 124 28.92 18.15 9.91
CA ASP A 124 28.84 19.34 10.74
C ASP A 124 27.46 20.00 10.69
N ASP A 125 27.02 20.61 11.77
CA ASP A 125 25.73 21.35 11.86
C ASP A 125 25.64 22.49 10.83
N SER A 126 26.76 23.01 10.32
CA SER A 126 26.83 24.01 9.26
C SER A 126 26.74 23.45 7.83
N THR A 127 26.75 22.13 7.69
CA THR A 127 26.64 21.48 6.38
C THR A 127 25.31 21.80 5.73
N LEU A 128 25.33 22.32 4.50
CA LEU A 128 24.10 22.52 3.73
C LEU A 128 23.54 21.16 3.27
N ALA A 129 22.27 20.95 3.50
CA ALA A 129 21.54 19.80 3.02
C ALA A 129 20.23 20.21 2.32
N TRP A 130 19.81 19.42 1.40
CA TRP A 130 18.45 19.47 0.87
C TRP A 130 17.49 18.79 1.83
N GLU A 131 16.46 19.50 2.26
CA GLU A 131 15.29 18.92 2.91
C GLU A 131 14.16 18.87 1.88
N ILE A 132 13.69 17.65 1.58
CA ILE A 132 12.57 17.42 0.67
C ILE A 132 11.43 16.81 1.49
N LYS A 133 10.25 17.41 1.46
CA LYS A 133 9.04 16.85 2.03
C LYS A 133 8.11 16.38 0.93
N ARG A 134 7.65 15.13 1.03
CA ARG A 134 6.74 14.50 0.07
C ARG A 134 5.55 13.90 0.77
N LEU A 135 4.37 14.17 0.26
CA LEU A 135 3.10 13.61 0.70
C LEU A 135 2.62 12.59 -0.35
N TYR A 136 2.29 11.40 0.10
CA TYR A 136 1.85 10.29 -0.73
C TYR A 136 0.36 10.08 -0.57
N PHE A 137 -0.31 9.92 -1.70
CA PHE A 137 -1.74 9.58 -1.76
C PHE A 137 -1.92 8.19 -2.36
N VAL A 138 -2.93 7.50 -1.87
CA VAL A 138 -3.44 6.24 -2.42
C VAL A 138 -4.95 6.38 -2.52
N ASP A 139 -5.48 6.22 -3.72
CA ASP A 139 -6.91 6.37 -4.01
C ASP A 139 -7.47 7.68 -3.41
N ASP A 140 -6.81 8.80 -3.68
CA ASP A 140 -7.08 10.16 -3.17
C ASP A 140 -6.89 10.37 -1.64
N ALA A 141 -6.59 9.34 -0.87
CA ALA A 141 -6.34 9.47 0.56
C ALA A 141 -4.86 9.75 0.86
N PRO A 142 -4.50 10.75 1.69
CA PRO A 142 -3.13 10.97 2.13
C PRO A 142 -2.71 9.86 3.09
N VAL A 143 -1.69 9.08 2.72
CA VAL A 143 -1.28 7.88 3.45
C VAL A 143 0.09 7.98 4.13
N ALA A 144 1.01 8.75 3.55
CA ALA A 144 2.36 8.90 4.12
C ALA A 144 2.92 10.29 3.89
N LEU A 145 3.69 10.77 4.88
CA LEU A 145 4.51 11.97 4.78
C LEU A 145 5.96 11.57 4.99
N SER A 146 6.83 11.87 4.02
CA SER A 146 8.27 11.64 4.14
C SER A 146 9.07 12.94 4.12
N ARG A 147 10.21 12.93 4.82
CA ARG A 147 11.20 13.98 4.84
C ARG A 147 12.56 13.35 4.54
N TYR A 148 13.19 13.81 3.49
CA TYR A 148 14.52 13.41 3.07
C TYR A 148 15.50 14.52 3.43
N THR A 149 16.62 14.18 4.05
CA THR A 149 17.73 15.08 4.31
C THR A 149 18.96 14.53 3.59
N ILE A 150 19.46 15.24 2.58
CA ILE A 150 20.55 14.80 1.71
C ILE A 150 21.62 15.90 1.68
N PRO A 151 22.90 15.61 2.01
CA PRO A 151 23.96 16.62 1.92
C PRO A 151 24.04 17.26 0.53
N ALA A 152 23.93 18.59 0.45
CA ALA A 152 23.78 19.30 -0.81
C ALA A 152 24.99 19.16 -1.74
N ALA A 153 26.17 18.94 -1.18
CA ALA A 153 27.40 18.71 -1.97
C ALA A 153 27.33 17.42 -2.80
N MET A 154 26.49 16.44 -2.42
CA MET A 154 26.33 15.19 -3.15
C MET A 154 25.34 15.32 -4.33
N VAL A 155 24.41 16.26 -4.23
CA VAL A 155 23.30 16.46 -5.18
C VAL A 155 23.11 17.96 -5.43
N PRO A 156 24.03 18.63 -6.11
CA PRO A 156 24.14 20.10 -6.15
C PRO A 156 22.92 20.81 -6.76
N ASP A 157 22.27 20.21 -7.74
CA ASP A 157 21.14 20.73 -8.54
C ASP A 157 19.83 19.92 -8.30
N LEU A 158 19.62 19.43 -7.08
CA LEU A 158 18.50 18.56 -6.75
C LEU A 158 17.14 19.23 -6.98
N ASP A 159 17.04 20.54 -6.78
CA ASP A 159 15.85 21.35 -7.02
C ASP A 159 15.45 21.45 -8.51
N GLN A 160 16.33 21.05 -9.43
CA GLN A 160 16.06 21.00 -10.86
C GLN A 160 15.62 19.62 -11.34
N ARG A 161 15.57 18.63 -10.44
CA ARG A 161 15.16 17.26 -10.76
C ARG A 161 13.67 17.06 -10.54
N ASP A 162 13.11 16.08 -11.24
CA ASP A 162 11.75 15.64 -10.95
C ASP A 162 11.73 14.88 -9.62
N LEU A 163 11.11 15.48 -8.62
CA LEU A 163 10.99 14.95 -7.27
C LEU A 163 9.63 14.26 -7.02
N HIS A 164 8.80 14.07 -8.06
CA HIS A 164 7.56 13.29 -8.00
C HIS A 164 7.84 11.80 -8.23
N GLU A 165 8.94 11.48 -8.89
CA GLU A 165 9.40 10.12 -9.14
C GLU A 165 10.14 9.52 -7.91
N SER A 166 10.73 8.35 -8.09
CA SER A 166 11.48 7.66 -7.03
C SER A 166 12.74 8.46 -6.62
N ILE A 167 12.86 8.83 -5.36
CA ILE A 167 14.10 9.46 -4.83
C ILE A 167 15.31 8.54 -5.00
N MET A 168 15.12 7.23 -5.01
CA MET A 168 16.22 6.28 -5.26
C MET A 168 16.74 6.42 -6.69
N GLU A 169 15.88 6.64 -7.67
CA GLU A 169 16.28 6.91 -9.06
C GLU A 169 16.97 8.26 -9.20
N VAL A 170 16.46 9.28 -8.51
CA VAL A 170 17.14 10.60 -8.47
C VAL A 170 18.54 10.47 -7.90
N LEU A 171 18.73 9.76 -6.76
CA LEU A 171 20.04 9.51 -6.18
C LEU A 171 20.95 8.69 -7.11
N ALA A 172 20.39 7.68 -7.79
CA ALA A 172 21.14 6.89 -8.77
C ALA A 172 21.67 7.76 -9.93
N GLY A 173 20.94 8.80 -10.34
CA GLY A 173 21.39 9.79 -11.32
C GLY A 173 22.64 10.57 -10.90
N TYR A 174 22.91 10.66 -9.60
CA TYR A 174 24.16 11.22 -9.05
C TYR A 174 25.20 10.15 -8.70
N ASN A 175 25.01 8.93 -9.17
CA ASN A 175 25.83 7.76 -8.82
C ASN A 175 25.86 7.45 -7.30
N LEU A 176 24.82 7.83 -6.59
CA LEU A 176 24.62 7.56 -5.17
C LEU A 176 23.72 6.32 -5.04
N LYS A 177 24.35 5.16 -4.88
CA LYS A 177 23.63 3.88 -4.70
C LYS A 177 23.77 3.44 -3.25
N PRO A 178 22.65 3.26 -2.51
CA PRO A 178 22.69 2.69 -1.17
C PRO A 178 23.23 1.24 -1.22
N ALA A 179 24.31 1.00 -0.49
CA ALA A 179 24.85 -0.34 -0.26
C ALA A 179 24.45 -0.89 1.11
N PHE A 180 24.10 0.01 2.03
CA PHE A 180 23.63 -0.31 3.38
C PHE A 180 22.47 0.61 3.77
N THR A 181 21.43 0.01 4.33
CA THR A 181 20.28 0.74 4.90
C THR A 181 20.08 0.28 6.34
N ARG A 182 20.06 1.25 7.27
CA ARG A 182 19.58 1.00 8.64
C ARG A 182 18.19 1.58 8.76
N GLU A 183 17.28 0.77 9.27
CA GLU A 183 15.90 1.16 9.51
C GLU A 183 15.55 1.04 10.98
N ASN A 184 14.81 2.02 11.50
CA ASN A 184 14.14 1.97 12.79
C ASN A 184 12.66 2.26 12.56
N THR A 185 11.80 1.37 13.05
CA THR A 185 10.35 1.51 13.01
C THR A 185 9.80 1.66 14.40
N SER A 186 8.88 2.60 14.59
CA SER A 186 8.21 2.85 15.87
C SER A 186 6.78 3.30 15.69
N ALA A 187 5.92 3.03 16.67
CA ALA A 187 4.60 3.62 16.74
C ALA A 187 4.68 5.02 17.38
N ALA A 188 3.93 5.97 16.83
CA ALA A 188 3.87 7.35 17.32
C ALA A 188 2.48 7.94 17.09
N THR A 189 2.15 9.02 17.80
CA THR A 189 0.98 9.83 17.50
C THR A 189 1.34 10.96 16.55
N ALA A 190 0.32 11.46 15.82
CA ALA A 190 0.51 12.48 14.80
C ALA A 190 0.97 13.83 15.39
N ARG A 191 2.08 14.37 14.89
CA ARG A 191 2.55 15.74 15.16
C ARG A 191 1.65 16.75 14.43
N MET A 192 1.72 18.02 14.78
CA MET A 192 0.85 19.07 14.21
C MET A 192 0.91 19.13 12.67
N GLU A 193 2.11 19.04 12.09
CA GLU A 193 2.30 19.02 10.63
C GLU A 193 1.66 17.76 9.99
N GLU A 194 1.87 16.60 10.63
CA GLU A 194 1.30 15.32 10.19
C GLU A 194 -0.23 15.32 10.26
N GLN A 195 -0.81 15.90 11.34
CA GLN A 195 -2.27 16.03 11.46
C GLN A 195 -2.87 16.79 10.28
N LYS A 196 -2.23 17.90 9.90
CA LYS A 196 -2.69 18.76 8.80
C LYS A 196 -2.54 18.08 7.45
N LEU A 197 -1.37 17.50 7.16
CA LEU A 197 -1.05 16.95 5.85
C LEU A 197 -1.69 15.56 5.64
N LEU A 198 -1.68 14.70 6.66
CA LEU A 198 -2.29 13.37 6.60
C LEU A 198 -3.79 13.38 6.94
N GLN A 199 -4.35 14.55 7.28
CA GLN A 199 -5.78 14.72 7.64
C GLN A 199 -6.24 13.79 8.77
N VAL A 200 -5.42 13.69 9.82
CA VAL A 200 -5.68 12.82 10.96
C VAL A 200 -5.77 13.60 12.28
N SER A 201 -6.40 13.01 13.30
CA SER A 201 -6.45 13.60 14.64
C SER A 201 -5.10 13.48 15.37
N ARG A 202 -4.91 14.27 16.44
CA ARG A 202 -3.71 14.21 17.28
C ARG A 202 -3.45 12.83 17.87
N SER A 203 -4.50 12.11 18.22
CA SER A 203 -4.41 10.76 18.80
C SER A 203 -4.27 9.65 17.80
N HIS A 204 -4.27 9.98 16.49
CA HIS A 204 -4.18 8.98 15.43
C HIS A 204 -2.82 8.26 15.47
N PRO A 205 -2.80 6.92 15.52
CA PRO A 205 -1.56 6.17 15.51
C PRO A 205 -0.93 6.19 14.11
N LEU A 206 0.37 6.45 14.06
CA LEU A 206 1.17 6.39 12.85
C LEU A 206 2.33 5.41 13.06
N LEU A 207 2.72 4.70 12.03
CA LEU A 207 4.01 4.04 11.95
C LEU A 207 5.05 5.07 11.51
N ARG A 208 6.10 5.22 12.30
CA ARG A 208 7.21 6.12 11.99
C ARG A 208 8.44 5.32 11.64
N PHE A 209 9.00 5.62 10.48
CA PHE A 209 10.20 5.03 9.93
C PHE A 209 11.32 6.05 9.91
N VAL A 210 12.52 5.59 10.22
CA VAL A 210 13.74 6.38 10.11
C VAL A 210 14.80 5.53 9.41
N TRP A 211 15.22 5.96 8.23
CA TRP A 211 16.27 5.28 7.47
C TRP A 211 17.53 6.12 7.39
N LEU A 212 18.65 5.42 7.53
CA LEU A 212 19.96 5.94 7.19
C LEU A 212 20.51 5.13 6.02
N LEU A 213 20.71 5.79 4.89
CA LEU A 213 21.31 5.20 3.70
C LEU A 213 22.79 5.48 3.67
N LYS A 214 23.61 4.46 3.37
CA LYS A 214 25.07 4.57 3.20
C LYS A 214 25.51 3.95 1.89
N ASP A 215 26.56 4.52 1.30
CA ASP A 215 27.21 3.96 0.11
C ASP A 215 28.19 2.81 0.49
N GLU A 216 28.84 2.22 -0.52
CA GLU A 216 29.82 1.14 -0.35
C GLU A 216 31.02 1.53 0.51
N ALA A 217 31.39 2.83 0.54
CA ALA A 217 32.45 3.36 1.40
C ALA A 217 32.00 3.60 2.86
N GLY A 218 30.74 3.32 3.18
CA GLY A 218 30.13 3.54 4.49
C GLY A 218 29.77 5.01 4.76
N ARG A 219 29.85 5.89 3.76
CA ARG A 219 29.49 7.31 3.86
C ARG A 219 27.98 7.44 3.85
N ALA A 220 27.41 8.22 4.78
CA ALA A 220 25.99 8.51 4.82
C ALA A 220 25.59 9.41 3.63
N ILE A 221 24.60 8.97 2.85
CA ILE A 221 24.12 9.65 1.66
C ILE A 221 22.76 10.29 1.85
N ALA A 222 21.90 9.73 2.71
CA ALA A 222 20.61 10.28 3.03
C ALA A 222 20.11 9.82 4.41
N HIS A 223 19.44 10.71 5.10
CA HIS A 223 18.60 10.44 6.26
C HIS A 223 17.14 10.67 5.87
N ILE A 224 16.27 9.70 6.14
CA ILE A 224 14.88 9.73 5.73
C ILE A 224 14.00 9.48 6.96
N GLU A 225 13.05 10.35 7.19
CA GLU A 225 11.97 10.13 8.16
C GLU A 225 10.66 10.00 7.38
N ALA A 226 9.84 9.01 7.71
CA ALA A 226 8.50 8.89 7.16
C ALA A 226 7.49 8.54 8.24
N SER A 227 6.28 9.04 8.08
CA SER A 227 5.13 8.70 8.91
C SER A 227 4.03 8.16 8.01
N LEU A 228 3.54 6.95 8.33
CA LEU A 228 2.58 6.19 7.54
C LEU A 228 1.29 5.97 8.34
N ARG A 229 0.17 6.09 7.68
CA ARG A 229 -1.16 5.74 8.19
C ARG A 229 -1.38 4.23 8.10
N SER A 230 -1.23 3.54 9.24
CA SER A 230 -1.43 2.09 9.33
C SER A 230 -2.90 1.65 9.32
N ASP A 231 -3.84 2.60 9.33
CA ASP A 231 -5.27 2.35 9.13
C ASP A 231 -5.66 2.19 7.63
N ILE A 232 -4.78 2.62 6.72
CA ILE A 232 -4.98 2.55 5.26
C ILE A 232 -4.00 1.57 4.61
N VAL A 233 -2.74 1.53 5.05
CA VAL A 233 -1.67 0.75 4.42
C VAL A 233 -1.04 -0.18 5.43
N ASN A 234 -0.93 -1.46 5.10
CA ASN A 234 -0.18 -2.44 5.87
C ASN A 234 1.32 -2.35 5.56
N VAL A 235 2.13 -2.82 6.50
CA VAL A 235 3.57 -2.96 6.31
C VAL A 235 3.97 -4.40 6.56
N GLU A 236 4.72 -4.96 5.63
CA GLU A 236 5.19 -6.34 5.67
C GLU A 236 6.72 -6.38 5.62
N VAL A 237 7.30 -7.32 6.36
CA VAL A 237 8.72 -7.66 6.28
C VAL A 237 8.83 -9.14 5.99
N ILE A 238 9.34 -9.48 4.81
CA ILE A 238 9.57 -10.87 4.41
C ILE A 238 11.01 -11.22 4.74
N MET A 239 11.20 -12.26 5.54
CA MET A 239 12.52 -12.78 5.91
C MET A 239 12.66 -14.23 5.45
N GLY A 240 13.65 -14.49 4.62
CA GLY A 240 13.90 -15.81 4.02
C GLY A 240 13.31 -15.96 2.62
N ASP A 241 13.64 -17.09 1.99
CA ASP A 241 13.10 -17.44 0.67
C ASP A 241 11.69 -18.02 0.82
N GLU A 242 10.76 -17.56 0.01
CA GLU A 242 9.43 -18.15 -0.06
C GLU A 242 9.55 -19.58 -0.63
N PRO A 243 9.02 -20.60 0.06
CA PRO A 243 9.07 -21.95 -0.46
C PRO A 243 8.37 -22.02 -1.82
N ALA A 244 9.00 -22.66 -2.81
CA ALA A 244 8.38 -22.85 -4.11
C ALA A 244 6.98 -23.46 -3.97
N PRO A 245 5.95 -22.99 -4.69
CA PRO A 245 4.63 -23.56 -4.62
C PRO A 245 4.69 -25.04 -4.92
N GLU A 246 4.08 -25.86 -4.08
CA GLU A 246 4.03 -27.31 -4.30
C GLU A 246 3.44 -27.59 -5.70
N PRO A 247 4.08 -28.47 -6.51
CA PRO A 247 3.53 -28.81 -7.80
C PRO A 247 2.13 -29.38 -7.57
N SER A 248 1.13 -28.76 -8.19
CA SER A 248 -0.24 -29.25 -8.16
C SER A 248 -0.25 -30.71 -8.61
N THR A 249 -0.42 -31.63 -7.66
CA THR A 249 -0.61 -33.04 -7.97
C THR A 249 -1.93 -33.18 -8.72
N SER A 250 -1.87 -33.13 -10.04
CA SER A 250 -2.95 -33.60 -10.88
C SER A 250 -3.11 -35.10 -10.57
N ARG A 251 -4.11 -35.42 -9.75
CA ARG A 251 -4.53 -36.81 -9.56
C ARG A 251 -4.85 -37.39 -10.94
N GLY A 252 -3.93 -38.19 -11.42
CA GLY A 252 -4.09 -38.98 -12.62
C GLY A 252 -5.38 -39.79 -12.52
N ALA A 253 -6.17 -39.66 -13.57
CA ALA A 253 -7.28 -40.54 -13.80
C ALA A 253 -6.77 -41.98 -13.82
N GLY A 254 -7.25 -42.79 -12.87
CA GLY A 254 -6.95 -44.22 -12.85
C GLY A 254 -7.43 -44.86 -14.12
N GLU A 255 -6.50 -45.48 -14.83
CA GLU A 255 -6.78 -46.50 -15.82
C GLU A 255 -7.43 -47.66 -15.11
N ASN A 256 -8.65 -47.97 -15.51
CA ASN A 256 -9.32 -49.21 -15.18
C ASN A 256 -9.12 -50.16 -16.38
N THR A 257 -8.38 -51.22 -16.15
CA THR A 257 -8.34 -52.41 -17.02
C THR A 257 -9.35 -53.43 -16.51
#